data_4199e3c53ae50bd1bdc691e3e1e940c1
#
_entry.id   4199e3c53ae50bd1bdc691e3e1e940c1
#
_cell.length_a   1.000
_cell.length_b   1.000
_cell.length_c   1.000
_cell.angle_alpha   90.00
_cell.angle_beta   90.00
_cell.angle_gamma   90.00
#
_symmetry.space_group_name_H-M   'P 1'
#
loop_
_entity.id
_entity.type
_entity.pdbx_description
1 polymer ?
#
loop_
_entity_poly.entity_id
_entity_poly.type
_entity_poly.pdbx_seq_one_letter_code
_entity_poly.pdbx_strand_id
1 'polypeptide(L)'
;MTIVRDSFYINGEWVKAVSPDTLDVTTSGTGELYATIPAGTVEEANAAVEAAAAAFTAWSNTSPKERGEFLMRISEKLAERSDELALVIANEVGMPLALSKGIQVGLPTMAFSENATRAAEFVWEEEVGNSTFVREPAGVVAAITPWNYPLYQISLKVAAALAAGCTVVLKPSEVAPINAFILADIINEVGLPKGVFNMVTGLGPVVGEALVAHPKTDMVSFTGSTRAGKRVMAIAAESVKRVSLELGGKSANIILEDADIPKAVADGMFKCYLNTGQTCSALTRMVVPRSRLSEVEDIAVATSAGFMPSDPITGSSLIGPLVSAVQQQRVRDYINKGIDEGARLICGGVTPPEGLEEGFYVQPTVFSGVRTDMTIAQEEIFGPVLSIIPYDTEEEAIAIANDSNY
;
A
#
# COMPACT_ATOMS: atom_id res chain seq x y z
N MET A 1 17.20 -12.89 -15.64
CA MET A 1 17.08 -14.21 -14.97
C MET A 1 15.86 -14.11 -14.06
N THR A 2 14.88 -15.00 -14.24
CA THR A 2 13.64 -14.99 -13.45
C THR A 2 13.91 -15.41 -12.01
N ILE A 3 13.39 -14.68 -11.03
CA ILE A 3 13.47 -15.05 -9.62
C ILE A 3 12.47 -16.18 -9.35
N VAL A 4 12.90 -17.26 -8.69
CA VAL A 4 12.02 -18.36 -8.30
C VAL A 4 12.00 -18.49 -6.77
N ARG A 5 10.82 -18.37 -6.19
CA ARG A 5 10.55 -18.70 -4.79
C ARG A 5 9.58 -19.87 -4.76
N ASP A 6 9.88 -20.91 -3.99
CA ASP A 6 9.09 -22.16 -3.93
C ASP A 6 8.65 -22.54 -2.50
N SER A 7 8.89 -21.65 -1.56
CA SER A 7 8.73 -21.92 -0.12
C SER A 7 8.04 -20.76 0.60
N PHE A 8 7.37 -21.06 1.70
CA PHE A 8 6.81 -20.09 2.65
C PHE A 8 7.74 -19.98 3.87
N TYR A 9 7.71 -18.84 4.58
CA TYR A 9 8.44 -18.72 5.83
C TYR A 9 7.50 -19.01 7.00
N ILE A 10 7.63 -20.20 7.59
CA ILE A 10 6.75 -20.67 8.66
C ILE A 10 7.61 -21.24 9.79
N ASN A 11 7.30 -20.84 11.03
CA ASN A 11 7.98 -21.31 12.24
C ASN A 11 9.52 -21.17 12.21
N GLY A 12 10.01 -20.08 11.63
CA GLY A 12 11.45 -19.78 11.52
C GLY A 12 12.19 -20.61 10.48
N GLU A 13 11.50 -21.19 9.52
CA GLU A 13 12.07 -22.05 8.47
C GLU A 13 11.40 -21.76 7.11
N TRP A 14 12.15 -21.96 6.04
CA TRP A 14 11.62 -21.97 4.68
C TRP A 14 11.04 -23.35 4.37
N VAL A 15 9.70 -23.43 4.33
CA VAL A 15 8.93 -24.66 4.11
C VAL A 15 8.44 -24.68 2.66
N LYS A 16 8.79 -25.73 1.92
CA LYS A 16 8.31 -25.91 0.55
C LYS A 16 6.80 -25.96 0.49
N ALA A 17 6.24 -25.28 -0.54
CA ALA A 17 4.81 -25.39 -0.85
C ALA A 17 4.43 -26.84 -1.14
N VAL A 18 3.27 -27.26 -0.62
CA VAL A 18 2.72 -28.61 -0.87
C VAL A 18 2.12 -28.67 -2.28
N SER A 19 1.40 -27.62 -2.70
CA SER A 19 0.90 -27.52 -4.07
C SER A 19 2.03 -27.12 -5.03
N PRO A 20 2.07 -27.70 -6.25
CA PRO A 20 2.96 -27.26 -7.32
C PRO A 20 2.50 -25.94 -7.97
N ASP A 21 1.34 -25.42 -7.61
CA ASP A 21 0.78 -24.21 -8.23
C ASP A 21 1.60 -22.98 -7.87
N THR A 22 1.82 -22.13 -8.86
CA THR A 22 2.58 -20.88 -8.73
C THR A 22 1.77 -19.68 -9.22
N LEU A 23 2.20 -18.51 -8.79
CA LEU A 23 1.70 -17.22 -9.27
C LEU A 23 2.86 -16.48 -9.94
N ASP A 24 2.58 -15.94 -11.12
CA ASP A 24 3.53 -15.15 -11.89
C ASP A 24 3.52 -13.69 -11.42
N VAL A 25 4.71 -13.13 -11.30
CA VAL A 25 4.96 -11.72 -11.04
C VAL A 25 5.61 -11.12 -12.27
N THR A 26 5.04 -10.05 -12.81
CA THR A 26 5.55 -9.38 -14.01
C THR A 26 6.24 -8.06 -13.68
N THR A 27 7.21 -7.64 -14.51
CA THR A 27 7.72 -6.27 -14.45
C THR A 27 6.66 -5.28 -14.92
N SER A 28 6.47 -4.22 -14.19
CA SER A 28 5.53 -3.15 -14.55
C SER A 28 5.96 -2.39 -15.81
N GLY A 29 7.28 -2.26 -16.03
CA GLY A 29 7.86 -1.51 -17.14
C GLY A 29 7.74 -2.19 -18.50
N THR A 30 7.74 -3.54 -18.57
CA THR A 30 7.70 -4.30 -19.82
C THR A 30 6.61 -5.35 -19.89
N GLY A 31 6.01 -5.73 -18.74
CA GLY A 31 5.04 -6.81 -18.65
C GLY A 31 5.66 -8.22 -18.71
N GLU A 32 6.99 -8.33 -18.77
CA GLU A 32 7.70 -9.62 -18.80
C GLU A 32 7.67 -10.33 -17.45
N LEU A 33 7.82 -11.67 -17.49
CA LEU A 33 7.90 -12.48 -16.28
C LEU A 33 9.17 -12.12 -15.46
N TYR A 34 8.95 -11.60 -14.26
CA TYR A 34 9.99 -11.19 -13.32
C TYR A 34 10.30 -12.26 -12.28
N ALA A 35 9.24 -12.83 -11.69
CA ALA A 35 9.37 -13.85 -10.67
C ALA A 35 8.21 -14.85 -10.72
N THR A 36 8.43 -16.01 -10.08
CA THR A 36 7.36 -16.95 -9.72
C THR A 36 7.38 -17.18 -8.22
N ILE A 37 6.19 -17.23 -7.60
CA ILE A 37 6.00 -17.48 -6.18
C ILE A 37 5.01 -18.62 -5.96
N PRO A 38 5.05 -19.34 -4.82
CA PRO A 38 4.10 -20.40 -4.56
C PRO A 38 2.69 -19.84 -4.31
N ALA A 39 1.67 -20.51 -4.85
CA ALA A 39 0.27 -20.27 -4.57
C ALA A 39 -0.15 -21.04 -3.33
N GLY A 40 -0.10 -20.39 -2.16
CA GLY A 40 -0.48 -21.01 -0.88
C GLY A 40 -1.93 -21.43 -0.82
N THR A 41 -2.18 -22.44 -0.02
CA THR A 41 -3.48 -23.04 0.24
C THR A 41 -3.99 -22.69 1.65
N VAL A 42 -5.16 -23.18 1.99
CA VAL A 42 -5.72 -23.08 3.34
C VAL A 42 -4.85 -23.82 4.36
N GLU A 43 -4.17 -24.91 3.96
CA GLU A 43 -3.33 -25.73 4.83
C GLU A 43 -2.10 -24.96 5.30
N GLU A 44 -1.37 -24.30 4.40
CA GLU A 44 -0.21 -23.47 4.77
C GLU A 44 -0.64 -22.23 5.58
N ALA A 45 -1.79 -21.63 5.26
CA ALA A 45 -2.35 -20.55 6.05
C ALA A 45 -2.62 -21.00 7.51
N ASN A 46 -3.25 -22.16 7.69
CA ASN A 46 -3.51 -22.72 9.00
C ASN A 46 -2.21 -23.08 9.74
N ALA A 47 -1.23 -23.71 9.07
CA ALA A 47 0.07 -24.04 9.66
C ALA A 47 0.80 -22.78 10.17
N ALA A 48 0.73 -21.68 9.42
CA ALA A 48 1.33 -20.41 9.81
C ALA A 48 0.65 -19.80 11.05
N VAL A 49 -0.68 -19.86 11.14
CA VAL A 49 -1.42 -19.37 12.33
C VAL A 49 -1.15 -20.26 13.54
N GLU A 50 -1.08 -21.59 13.37
CA GLU A 50 -0.74 -22.52 14.45
C GLU A 50 0.69 -22.23 14.99
N ALA A 51 1.67 -21.98 14.11
CA ALA A 51 3.01 -21.61 14.52
C ALA A 51 3.03 -20.28 15.29
N ALA A 52 2.28 -19.27 14.80
CA ALA A 52 2.16 -17.98 15.47
C ALA A 52 1.51 -18.13 16.87
N ALA A 53 0.46 -18.91 16.99
CA ALA A 53 -0.22 -19.17 18.26
C ALA A 53 0.68 -19.91 19.26
N ALA A 54 1.48 -20.86 18.80
CA ALA A 54 2.43 -21.59 19.66
C ALA A 54 3.54 -20.68 20.21
N ALA A 55 3.99 -19.69 19.41
CA ALA A 55 5.03 -18.75 19.81
C ALA A 55 4.52 -17.60 20.70
N PHE A 56 3.22 -17.30 20.70
CA PHE A 56 2.64 -16.10 21.30
C PHE A 56 3.00 -15.93 22.77
N THR A 57 2.77 -16.95 23.61
CA THR A 57 3.01 -16.84 25.04
C THR A 57 4.46 -16.50 25.37
N ALA A 58 5.43 -17.12 24.69
CA ALA A 58 6.85 -16.83 24.91
C ALA A 58 7.21 -15.40 24.48
N TRP A 59 6.74 -14.99 23.28
CA TRP A 59 7.01 -13.68 22.72
C TRP A 59 6.35 -12.55 23.52
N SER A 60 5.09 -12.70 23.92
CA SER A 60 4.36 -11.69 24.70
C SER A 60 4.96 -11.42 26.07
N ASN A 61 5.67 -12.39 26.64
CA ASN A 61 6.38 -12.27 27.91
C ASN A 61 7.79 -11.69 27.79
N THR A 62 8.31 -11.43 26.58
CA THR A 62 9.58 -10.70 26.42
C THR A 62 9.42 -9.25 26.83
N SER A 63 10.51 -8.65 27.28
CA SER A 63 10.48 -7.23 27.65
C SER A 63 10.26 -6.35 26.42
N PRO A 64 9.58 -5.20 26.56
CA PRO A 64 9.45 -4.22 25.48
C PRO A 64 10.78 -3.80 24.88
N LYS A 65 11.83 -3.69 25.72
CA LYS A 65 13.20 -3.37 25.29
C LYS A 65 13.77 -4.45 24.37
N GLU A 66 13.63 -5.72 24.75
CA GLU A 66 14.10 -6.85 23.93
C GLU A 66 13.41 -6.89 22.57
N ARG A 67 12.09 -6.66 22.53
CA ARG A 67 11.34 -6.53 21.27
C ARG A 67 11.86 -5.36 20.41
N GLY A 68 12.13 -4.22 21.03
CA GLY A 68 12.74 -3.05 20.39
C GLY A 68 14.11 -3.35 19.77
N GLU A 69 14.96 -4.14 20.44
CA GLU A 69 16.27 -4.54 19.92
C GLU A 69 16.18 -5.40 18.66
N PHE A 70 15.17 -6.30 18.56
CA PHE A 70 14.91 -7.03 17.32
C PHE A 70 14.46 -6.10 16.18
N LEU A 71 13.54 -5.19 16.45
CA LEU A 71 13.05 -4.23 15.46
C LEU A 71 14.15 -3.32 14.94
N MET A 72 15.05 -2.85 15.81
CA MET A 72 16.19 -2.03 15.42
C MET A 72 17.12 -2.79 14.47
N ARG A 73 17.47 -4.05 14.78
CA ARG A 73 18.28 -4.88 13.90
C ARG A 73 17.63 -5.13 12.53
N ILE A 74 16.29 -5.30 12.49
CA ILE A 74 15.55 -5.40 11.22
C ILE A 74 15.68 -4.08 10.44
N SER A 75 15.52 -2.93 11.10
CA SER A 75 15.71 -1.61 10.48
C SER A 75 17.10 -1.44 9.86
N GLU A 76 18.14 -1.80 10.62
CA GLU A 76 19.53 -1.75 10.15
C GLU A 76 19.75 -2.63 8.91
N LYS A 77 19.23 -3.86 8.92
CA LYS A 77 19.32 -4.78 7.77
C LYS A 77 18.52 -4.31 6.54
N LEU A 78 17.37 -3.66 6.74
CA LEU A 78 16.63 -3.02 5.65
C LEU A 78 17.45 -1.89 5.01
N ALA A 79 18.14 -1.08 5.82
CA ALA A 79 19.01 -0.03 5.33
C ALA A 79 20.24 -0.60 4.55
N GLU A 80 20.86 -1.68 5.04
CA GLU A 80 21.95 -2.37 4.36
C GLU A 80 21.55 -2.91 2.97
N ARG A 81 20.31 -3.41 2.82
CA ARG A 81 19.76 -3.97 1.57
C ARG A 81 18.91 -2.98 0.76
N SER A 82 19.08 -1.68 1.02
CA SER A 82 18.22 -0.64 0.45
C SER A 82 18.24 -0.61 -1.08
N ASP A 83 19.40 -0.77 -1.72
CA ASP A 83 19.50 -0.75 -3.19
C ASP A 83 18.81 -1.96 -3.82
N GLU A 84 18.96 -3.14 -3.22
CA GLU A 84 18.30 -4.36 -3.68
C GLU A 84 16.78 -4.23 -3.57
N LEU A 85 16.28 -3.79 -2.42
CA LEU A 85 14.84 -3.60 -2.18
C LEU A 85 14.24 -2.56 -3.11
N ALA A 86 14.94 -1.43 -3.31
CA ALA A 86 14.47 -0.37 -4.21
C ALA A 86 14.37 -0.86 -5.65
N LEU A 87 15.35 -1.64 -6.12
CA LEU A 87 15.34 -2.21 -7.47
C LEU A 87 14.21 -3.22 -7.65
N VAL A 88 14.00 -4.10 -6.68
CA VAL A 88 12.89 -5.07 -6.70
C VAL A 88 11.55 -4.35 -6.77
N ILE A 89 11.31 -3.37 -5.89
CA ILE A 89 10.03 -2.65 -5.84
C ILE A 89 9.83 -1.80 -7.11
N ALA A 90 10.88 -1.18 -7.65
CA ALA A 90 10.79 -0.45 -8.91
C ALA A 90 10.37 -1.36 -10.09
N ASN A 91 10.87 -2.60 -10.14
CA ASN A 91 10.46 -3.59 -11.14
C ASN A 91 9.01 -4.05 -10.95
N GLU A 92 8.62 -4.38 -9.72
CA GLU A 92 7.28 -4.90 -9.42
C GLU A 92 6.20 -3.81 -9.53
N VAL A 93 6.40 -2.66 -8.87
CA VAL A 93 5.38 -1.60 -8.70
C VAL A 93 5.45 -0.53 -9.77
N GLY A 94 6.66 -0.25 -10.28
CA GLY A 94 6.87 0.79 -11.27
C GLY A 94 7.20 2.19 -10.70
N MET A 95 7.36 2.33 -9.39
CA MET A 95 7.86 3.59 -8.84
C MET A 95 9.31 3.81 -9.29
N PRO A 96 9.69 5.00 -9.81
CA PRO A 96 11.05 5.29 -10.23
C PRO A 96 12.08 4.98 -9.14
N LEU A 97 13.20 4.36 -9.51
CA LEU A 97 14.21 3.79 -8.60
C LEU A 97 14.69 4.80 -7.53
N ALA A 98 14.93 6.06 -7.92
CA ALA A 98 15.35 7.11 -6.98
C ALA A 98 14.29 7.39 -5.90
N LEU A 99 13.01 7.41 -6.26
CA LEU A 99 11.89 7.57 -5.33
C LEU A 99 11.65 6.28 -4.52
N SER A 100 11.79 5.12 -5.15
CA SER A 100 11.69 3.83 -4.47
C SER A 100 12.67 3.71 -3.31
N LYS A 101 13.92 4.14 -3.49
CA LYS A 101 14.92 4.11 -2.41
C LYS A 101 14.50 4.98 -1.21
N GLY A 102 14.04 6.21 -1.46
CA GLY A 102 13.65 7.14 -0.39
C GLY A 102 12.31 6.79 0.26
N ILE A 103 11.31 6.41 -0.54
CA ILE A 103 9.93 6.23 -0.09
C ILE A 103 9.64 4.75 0.22
N GLN A 104 9.82 3.87 -0.77
CA GLN A 104 9.45 2.45 -0.64
C GLN A 104 10.37 1.66 0.31
N VAL A 105 11.60 2.14 0.56
CA VAL A 105 12.55 1.51 1.49
C VAL A 105 12.84 2.40 2.70
N GLY A 106 13.01 3.70 2.51
CA GLY A 106 13.30 4.64 3.61
C GLY A 106 12.19 4.68 4.67
N LEU A 107 10.91 4.78 4.26
CA LEU A 107 9.78 4.76 5.19
C LEU A 107 9.64 3.43 5.94
N PRO A 108 9.74 2.24 5.32
CA PRO A 108 9.81 0.96 6.03
C PRO A 108 10.91 0.88 7.08
N THR A 109 12.12 1.28 6.71
CA THR A 109 13.28 1.33 7.62
C THR A 109 12.96 2.20 8.84
N MET A 110 12.43 3.40 8.61
CA MET A 110 12.02 4.31 9.67
C MET A 110 10.88 3.72 10.53
N ALA A 111 9.89 3.05 9.92
CA ALA A 111 8.79 2.43 10.66
C ALA A 111 9.28 1.37 11.66
N PHE A 112 10.27 0.56 11.30
CA PHE A 112 10.87 -0.40 12.24
C PHE A 112 11.66 0.29 13.34
N SER A 113 12.50 1.30 13.04
CA SER A 113 13.29 2.03 14.06
C SER A 113 12.40 2.83 15.02
N GLU A 114 11.36 3.49 14.52
CA GLU A 114 10.41 4.22 15.37
C GLU A 114 9.64 3.28 16.32
N ASN A 115 9.17 2.13 15.81
CA ASN A 115 8.49 1.16 16.66
C ASN A 115 9.45 0.48 17.66
N ALA A 116 10.73 0.35 17.32
CA ALA A 116 11.77 -0.08 18.27
C ALA A 116 11.86 0.87 19.47
N THR A 117 11.95 2.19 19.21
CA THR A 117 11.99 3.23 20.24
C THR A 117 10.69 3.26 21.04
N ARG A 118 9.56 3.29 20.35
CA ARG A 118 8.22 3.34 20.98
C ARG A 118 7.95 2.13 21.86
N ALA A 119 8.42 0.93 21.52
CA ALA A 119 8.25 -0.26 22.36
C ALA A 119 8.82 -0.07 23.76
N ALA A 120 10.00 0.55 23.86
CA ALA A 120 10.68 0.80 25.13
C ALA A 120 10.07 1.96 25.93
N GLU A 121 9.52 2.98 25.24
CA GLU A 121 9.00 4.21 25.86
C GLU A 121 7.50 4.14 26.17
N PHE A 122 6.79 3.17 25.62
CA PHE A 122 5.34 3.05 25.77
C PHE A 122 4.95 2.75 27.22
N VAL A 123 3.91 3.41 27.71
CA VAL A 123 3.38 3.19 29.05
C VAL A 123 2.51 1.92 29.05
N TRP A 124 3.09 0.80 29.44
CA TRP A 124 2.42 -0.50 29.48
C TRP A 124 1.52 -0.65 30.70
N GLU A 125 1.89 -0.03 31.81
CA GLU A 125 1.12 -0.04 33.06
C GLU A 125 0.90 1.40 33.54
N GLU A 126 -0.29 1.68 34.05
CA GLU A 126 -0.67 3.01 34.52
C GLU A 126 -1.55 2.90 35.75
N GLU A 127 -1.15 3.58 36.82
CA GLU A 127 -1.92 3.69 38.06
C GLU A 127 -2.99 4.76 37.94
N VAL A 128 -4.28 4.39 38.15
CA VAL A 128 -5.41 5.30 38.17
C VAL A 128 -6.22 5.09 39.44
N GLY A 129 -6.04 5.97 40.39
CA GLY A 129 -6.62 5.83 41.73
C GLY A 129 -6.07 4.63 42.49
N ASN A 130 -6.88 3.61 42.74
CA ASN A 130 -6.49 2.35 43.40
C ASN A 130 -6.48 1.15 42.41
N SER A 131 -6.40 1.43 41.13
CA SER A 131 -6.41 0.41 40.07
C SER A 131 -5.18 0.55 39.17
N THR A 132 -4.68 -0.57 38.66
CA THR A 132 -3.62 -0.61 37.68
C THR A 132 -4.23 -0.98 36.32
N PHE A 133 -4.02 -0.14 35.30
CA PHE A 133 -4.36 -0.45 33.92
C PHE A 133 -3.15 -1.10 33.23
N VAL A 134 -3.31 -2.34 32.78
CA VAL A 134 -2.28 -3.08 32.06
C VAL A 134 -2.68 -3.20 30.59
N ARG A 135 -1.75 -2.83 29.69
CA ARG A 135 -1.93 -2.98 28.24
C ARG A 135 -1.26 -4.28 27.79
N GLU A 136 -2.05 -5.17 27.23
CA GLU A 136 -1.61 -6.50 26.80
C GLU A 136 -1.63 -6.65 25.28
N PRO A 137 -0.75 -7.51 24.69
CA PRO A 137 -0.77 -7.84 23.27
C PRO A 137 -2.14 -8.39 22.85
N ALA A 138 -2.55 -8.07 21.62
CA ALA A 138 -3.83 -8.53 21.08
C ALA A 138 -3.89 -10.05 20.83
N GLY A 139 -2.75 -10.69 20.62
CA GLY A 139 -2.65 -12.11 20.26
C GLY A 139 -1.96 -12.31 18.91
N VAL A 140 -2.48 -13.25 18.11
CA VAL A 140 -2.05 -13.53 16.74
C VAL A 140 -2.67 -12.53 15.78
N VAL A 141 -1.83 -11.82 15.01
CA VAL A 141 -2.26 -10.82 14.01
C VAL A 141 -2.13 -11.39 12.59
N ALA A 142 -3.24 -11.48 11.87
CA ALA A 142 -3.24 -11.69 10.42
C ALA A 142 -3.02 -10.34 9.73
N ALA A 143 -1.84 -10.12 9.15
CA ALA A 143 -1.48 -8.93 8.39
C ALA A 143 -1.63 -9.19 6.88
N ILE A 144 -2.58 -8.50 6.23
CA ILE A 144 -2.86 -8.65 4.80
C ILE A 144 -2.59 -7.31 4.13
N THR A 145 -1.65 -7.30 3.16
CA THR A 145 -1.11 -6.06 2.62
C THR A 145 -1.29 -5.92 1.11
N PRO A 146 -1.42 -4.68 0.60
CA PRO A 146 -1.56 -4.37 -0.81
C PRO A 146 -0.21 -4.32 -1.52
N TRP A 147 -0.25 -4.01 -2.81
CA TRP A 147 0.90 -3.97 -3.71
C TRP A 147 1.51 -2.58 -3.94
N ASN A 148 0.81 -1.48 -3.61
CA ASN A 148 1.21 -0.13 -4.04
C ASN A 148 2.40 0.48 -3.26
N TYR A 149 2.46 0.24 -1.96
CA TYR A 149 3.61 0.52 -1.10
C TYR A 149 3.94 -0.76 -0.33
N PRO A 150 4.39 -1.84 -1.02
CA PRO A 150 4.32 -3.18 -0.49
C PRO A 150 5.10 -3.32 0.82
N LEU A 151 6.38 -2.97 0.84
CA LEU A 151 7.21 -3.07 2.04
C LEU A 151 6.76 -2.12 3.15
N TYR A 152 6.30 -0.90 2.79
CA TYR A 152 5.84 0.07 3.78
C TYR A 152 4.56 -0.38 4.48
N GLN A 153 3.58 -0.88 3.73
CA GLN A 153 2.34 -1.41 4.30
C GLN A 153 2.57 -2.65 5.18
N ILE A 154 3.54 -3.48 4.83
CA ILE A 154 4.00 -4.59 5.67
C ILE A 154 4.62 -4.04 6.97
N SER A 155 5.53 -3.10 6.87
CA SER A 155 6.28 -2.54 8.01
C SER A 155 5.36 -1.88 9.03
N LEU A 156 4.37 -1.10 8.58
CA LEU A 156 3.38 -0.46 9.46
C LEU A 156 2.59 -1.47 10.33
N LYS A 157 2.33 -2.66 9.80
CA LYS A 157 1.58 -3.71 10.51
C LYS A 157 2.51 -4.59 11.34
N VAL A 158 3.58 -5.09 10.72
CA VAL A 158 4.49 -6.06 11.34
C VAL A 158 5.28 -5.41 12.48
N ALA A 159 5.87 -4.23 12.27
CA ALA A 159 6.67 -3.57 13.30
C ALA A 159 5.82 -3.23 14.53
N ALA A 160 4.64 -2.66 14.34
CA ALA A 160 3.74 -2.31 15.43
C ALA A 160 3.24 -3.56 16.20
N ALA A 161 2.87 -4.63 15.48
CA ALA A 161 2.42 -5.87 16.11
C ALA A 161 3.53 -6.53 16.94
N LEU A 162 4.74 -6.63 16.38
CA LEU A 162 5.89 -7.20 17.08
C LEU A 162 6.29 -6.33 18.30
N ALA A 163 6.31 -5.00 18.17
CA ALA A 163 6.55 -4.08 19.27
C ALA A 163 5.57 -4.28 20.43
N ALA A 164 4.30 -4.49 20.09
CA ALA A 164 3.24 -4.75 21.06
C ALA A 164 3.31 -6.14 21.72
N GLY A 165 4.18 -7.05 21.24
CA GLY A 165 4.29 -8.43 21.74
C GLY A 165 3.31 -9.40 21.09
N CYS A 166 2.68 -9.02 19.99
CA CYS A 166 1.87 -9.91 19.15
C CYS A 166 2.75 -10.77 18.25
N THR A 167 2.25 -11.94 17.86
CA THR A 167 2.81 -12.73 16.77
C THR A 167 2.07 -12.43 15.46
N VAL A 168 2.75 -12.64 14.32
CA VAL A 168 2.25 -12.17 13.02
C VAL A 168 2.26 -13.29 11.98
N VAL A 169 1.17 -13.36 11.22
CA VAL A 169 1.11 -14.08 9.95
C VAL A 169 0.86 -13.07 8.84
N LEU A 170 1.84 -12.88 7.98
CA LEU A 170 1.79 -11.97 6.84
C LEU A 170 1.30 -12.67 5.58
N LYS A 171 0.29 -12.08 4.92
CA LYS A 171 -0.03 -12.35 3.52
C LYS A 171 0.28 -11.11 2.68
N PRO A 172 1.43 -11.03 2.02
CA PRO A 172 1.71 -9.94 1.09
C PRO A 172 0.83 -10.06 -0.17
N SER A 173 0.71 -8.97 -0.93
CA SER A 173 0.08 -9.04 -2.24
C SER A 173 0.89 -9.94 -3.17
N GLU A 174 0.19 -10.74 -3.96
CA GLU A 174 0.75 -11.58 -5.01
C GLU A 174 1.31 -10.77 -6.20
N VAL A 175 0.94 -9.50 -6.30
CA VAL A 175 1.34 -8.61 -7.41
C VAL A 175 2.76 -8.05 -7.22
N ALA A 176 3.16 -7.77 -5.97
CA ALA A 176 4.48 -7.25 -5.64
C ALA A 176 5.03 -7.93 -4.37
N PRO A 177 5.37 -9.23 -4.42
CA PRO A 177 5.68 -10.03 -3.24
C PRO A 177 7.16 -10.12 -2.89
N ILE A 178 8.10 -9.91 -3.83
CA ILE A 178 9.52 -10.27 -3.65
C ILE A 178 10.17 -9.47 -2.51
N ASN A 179 9.77 -8.22 -2.31
CA ASN A 179 10.22 -7.42 -1.16
C ASN A 179 9.85 -8.06 0.19
N ALA A 180 8.72 -8.77 0.28
CA ALA A 180 8.31 -9.49 1.48
C ALA A 180 9.18 -10.74 1.74
N PHE A 181 9.62 -11.43 0.69
CA PHE A 181 10.59 -12.52 0.81
C PHE A 181 11.93 -12.00 1.34
N ILE A 182 12.41 -10.85 0.84
CA ILE A 182 13.62 -10.20 1.34
C ILE A 182 13.47 -9.80 2.82
N LEU A 183 12.32 -9.28 3.23
CA LEU A 183 12.05 -9.00 4.64
C LEU A 183 12.06 -10.27 5.49
N ALA A 184 11.50 -11.37 5.00
CA ALA A 184 11.52 -12.65 5.71
C ALA A 184 12.96 -13.21 5.83
N ASP A 185 13.80 -13.06 4.78
CA ASP A 185 15.24 -13.37 4.84
C ASP A 185 15.93 -12.53 5.94
N ILE A 186 15.68 -11.23 6.01
CA ILE A 186 16.19 -10.31 7.04
C ILE A 186 15.74 -10.75 8.44
N ILE A 187 14.47 -11.06 8.62
CA ILE A 187 13.92 -11.51 9.91
C ILE A 187 14.60 -12.81 10.37
N ASN A 188 14.85 -13.73 9.44
CA ASN A 188 15.60 -14.95 9.71
C ASN A 188 17.07 -14.66 10.11
N GLU A 189 17.76 -13.76 9.40
CA GLU A 189 19.12 -13.34 9.70
C GLU A 189 19.28 -12.70 11.07
N VAL A 190 18.33 -11.88 11.50
CA VAL A 190 18.36 -11.23 12.83
C VAL A 190 18.01 -12.20 13.97
N GLY A 191 17.58 -13.42 13.63
CA GLY A 191 17.27 -14.47 14.60
C GLY A 191 16.03 -14.19 15.44
N LEU A 192 14.96 -13.61 14.85
CA LEU A 192 13.68 -13.49 15.52
C LEU A 192 13.19 -14.88 15.96
N PRO A 193 12.65 -15.06 17.18
CA PRO A 193 12.24 -16.38 17.66
C PRO A 193 11.25 -17.06 16.71
N LYS A 194 11.40 -18.40 16.57
CA LYS A 194 10.57 -19.22 15.66
C LYS A 194 9.08 -19.01 15.94
N GLY A 195 8.29 -18.89 14.88
CA GLY A 195 6.84 -18.70 14.94
C GLY A 195 6.38 -17.26 15.22
N VAL A 196 7.23 -16.36 15.70
CA VAL A 196 6.86 -14.96 15.98
C VAL A 196 6.44 -14.21 14.72
N PHE A 197 7.13 -14.46 13.60
CA PHE A 197 6.76 -13.98 12.28
C PHE A 197 6.64 -15.17 11.31
N ASN A 198 5.56 -15.18 10.54
CA ASN A 198 5.29 -16.16 9.50
C ASN A 198 4.79 -15.45 8.24
N MET A 199 5.07 -16.00 7.06
CA MET A 199 4.64 -15.44 5.78
C MET A 199 4.14 -16.53 4.83
N VAL A 200 2.93 -16.33 4.30
CA VAL A 200 2.33 -17.20 3.28
C VAL A 200 1.85 -16.34 2.11
N THR A 201 2.33 -16.63 0.91
CA THR A 201 1.83 -16.01 -0.33
C THR A 201 0.63 -16.79 -0.87
N GLY A 202 -0.17 -16.15 -1.72
CA GLY A 202 -1.35 -16.76 -2.32
C GLY A 202 -2.46 -15.75 -2.57
N LEU A 203 -3.55 -16.23 -3.16
CA LEU A 203 -4.69 -15.39 -3.50
C LEU A 203 -5.48 -14.94 -2.26
N GLY A 204 -5.98 -13.71 -2.29
CA GLY A 204 -6.80 -13.16 -1.21
C GLY A 204 -7.98 -14.05 -0.78
N PRO A 205 -8.82 -14.53 -1.75
CA PRO A 205 -9.95 -15.41 -1.44
C PRO A 205 -9.59 -16.79 -0.87
N VAL A 206 -8.34 -17.24 -1.00
CA VAL A 206 -7.88 -18.54 -0.49
C VAL A 206 -7.13 -18.34 0.81
N VAL A 207 -5.91 -17.80 0.75
CA VAL A 207 -5.04 -17.62 1.92
C VAL A 207 -5.56 -16.51 2.83
N GLY A 208 -5.96 -15.35 2.25
CA GLY A 208 -6.44 -14.22 3.03
C GLY A 208 -7.69 -14.55 3.85
N GLU A 209 -8.71 -15.15 3.24
CA GLU A 209 -9.93 -15.54 3.95
C GLU A 209 -9.67 -16.64 4.99
N ALA A 210 -8.77 -17.59 4.71
CA ALA A 210 -8.38 -18.62 5.67
C ALA A 210 -7.73 -18.01 6.92
N LEU A 211 -6.80 -17.05 6.75
CA LEU A 211 -6.18 -16.35 7.89
C LEU A 211 -7.20 -15.59 8.74
N VAL A 212 -8.15 -14.89 8.08
CA VAL A 212 -9.21 -14.14 8.77
C VAL A 212 -10.16 -15.07 9.52
N ALA A 213 -10.55 -16.21 8.92
CA ALA A 213 -11.49 -17.17 9.51
C ALA A 213 -10.87 -18.04 10.61
N HIS A 214 -9.54 -18.18 10.66
CA HIS A 214 -8.88 -19.12 11.58
C HIS A 214 -9.19 -18.80 13.05
N PRO A 215 -9.61 -19.79 13.88
CA PRO A 215 -10.07 -19.55 15.26
C PRO A 215 -9.00 -18.96 16.18
N LYS A 216 -7.71 -19.20 15.92
CA LYS A 216 -6.59 -18.66 16.68
C LYS A 216 -6.05 -17.31 16.16
N THR A 217 -6.67 -16.72 15.15
CA THR A 217 -6.41 -15.33 14.76
C THR A 217 -7.22 -14.42 15.68
N ASP A 218 -6.55 -13.54 16.41
CA ASP A 218 -7.18 -12.63 17.38
C ASP A 218 -7.48 -11.27 16.75
N MET A 219 -6.63 -10.82 15.83
CA MET A 219 -6.74 -9.54 15.16
C MET A 219 -6.43 -9.66 13.67
N VAL A 220 -7.17 -8.92 12.86
CA VAL A 220 -6.91 -8.75 11.42
C VAL A 220 -6.51 -7.31 11.16
N SER A 221 -5.35 -7.12 10.54
CA SER A 221 -4.90 -5.82 10.01
C SER A 221 -4.83 -5.91 8.48
N PHE A 222 -5.79 -5.28 7.83
CA PHE A 222 -5.98 -5.35 6.38
C PHE A 222 -5.78 -3.98 5.74
N THR A 223 -5.07 -3.94 4.60
CA THR A 223 -5.08 -2.79 3.69
C THR A 223 -5.40 -3.27 2.27
N GLY A 224 -6.36 -2.59 1.63
CA GLY A 224 -6.78 -2.93 0.27
C GLY A 224 -8.06 -2.23 -0.15
N SER A 225 -8.80 -2.81 -1.11
CA SER A 225 -10.02 -2.20 -1.62
C SER A 225 -11.16 -2.25 -0.58
N THR A 226 -12.06 -1.26 -0.63
CA THR A 226 -13.26 -1.20 0.22
C THR A 226 -14.11 -2.48 0.11
N ARG A 227 -14.23 -3.05 -1.10
CA ARG A 227 -14.94 -4.31 -1.32
C ARG A 227 -14.32 -5.48 -0.54
N ALA A 228 -12.99 -5.61 -0.59
CA ALA A 228 -12.28 -6.67 0.14
C ALA A 228 -12.31 -6.42 1.66
N GLY A 229 -12.20 -5.16 2.11
CA GLY A 229 -12.34 -4.81 3.53
C GLY A 229 -13.70 -5.17 4.11
N LYS A 230 -14.79 -4.90 3.38
CA LYS A 230 -16.14 -5.34 3.77
C LYS A 230 -16.24 -6.86 3.92
N ARG A 231 -15.59 -7.61 3.02
CA ARG A 231 -15.54 -9.08 3.08
C ARG A 231 -14.75 -9.58 4.30
N VAL A 232 -13.58 -8.99 4.55
CA VAL A 232 -12.76 -9.28 5.74
C VAL A 232 -13.55 -9.02 7.03
N MET A 233 -14.20 -7.87 7.12
CA MET A 233 -15.04 -7.52 8.28
C MET A 233 -16.15 -8.55 8.51
N ALA A 234 -16.85 -8.98 7.45
CA ALA A 234 -17.92 -9.95 7.54
C ALA A 234 -17.42 -11.31 8.07
N ILE A 235 -16.27 -11.80 7.58
CA ILE A 235 -15.70 -13.07 8.07
C ILE A 235 -15.22 -12.93 9.52
N ALA A 236 -14.54 -11.84 9.86
CA ALA A 236 -14.03 -11.60 11.21
C ALA A 236 -15.13 -11.46 12.25
N ALA A 237 -16.31 -10.97 11.86
CA ALA A 237 -17.48 -10.80 12.73
C ALA A 237 -18.00 -12.13 13.29
N GLU A 238 -17.87 -13.25 12.54
CA GLU A 238 -18.32 -14.57 12.98
C GLU A 238 -17.68 -15.03 14.31
N SER A 239 -16.47 -14.54 14.62
CA SER A 239 -15.78 -14.84 15.88
C SER A 239 -15.35 -13.59 16.65
N VAL A 240 -16.00 -12.44 16.37
CA VAL A 240 -15.84 -11.15 17.08
C VAL A 240 -14.38 -10.72 17.20
N LYS A 241 -13.60 -10.89 16.11
CA LYS A 241 -12.18 -10.50 16.06
C LYS A 241 -12.00 -9.01 16.05
N ARG A 242 -10.86 -8.54 16.54
CA ARG A 242 -10.41 -7.16 16.30
C ARG A 242 -10.06 -6.98 14.84
N VAL A 243 -10.54 -5.89 14.22
CA VAL A 243 -10.27 -5.58 12.80
C VAL A 243 -9.80 -4.15 12.67
N SER A 244 -8.68 -3.96 11.97
CA SER A 244 -8.19 -2.66 11.51
C SER A 244 -8.19 -2.68 9.98
N LEU A 245 -8.88 -1.74 9.36
CA LEU A 245 -9.01 -1.61 7.92
C LEU A 245 -8.42 -0.29 7.44
N GLU A 246 -7.47 -0.39 6.52
CA GLU A 246 -6.97 0.72 5.71
C GLU A 246 -7.49 0.52 4.29
N LEU A 247 -8.31 1.44 3.79
CA LEU A 247 -9.05 1.26 2.55
C LEU A 247 -8.75 2.38 1.54
N GLY A 248 -9.47 2.39 0.43
CA GLY A 248 -9.33 3.40 -0.60
C GLY A 248 -9.84 4.78 -0.18
N GLY A 249 -9.57 5.76 -1.00
CA GLY A 249 -9.96 7.15 -0.78
C GLY A 249 -10.28 7.90 -2.07
N LYS A 250 -10.94 9.05 -1.90
CA LYS A 250 -11.17 10.04 -2.96
C LYS A 250 -10.87 11.44 -2.39
N SER A 251 -9.62 11.63 -1.98
CA SER A 251 -9.19 12.81 -1.23
C SER A 251 -9.31 14.10 -2.03
N ALA A 252 -9.78 15.15 -1.36
CA ALA A 252 -9.92 16.48 -1.92
C ALA A 252 -8.71 17.38 -1.56
N ASN A 253 -8.25 18.15 -2.53
CA ASN A 253 -7.35 19.27 -2.37
C ASN A 253 -8.17 20.54 -2.60
N ILE A 254 -8.51 21.27 -1.54
CA ILE A 254 -9.26 22.51 -1.62
C ILE A 254 -8.26 23.66 -1.72
N ILE A 255 -8.33 24.40 -2.83
CA ILE A 255 -7.53 25.62 -3.07
C ILE A 255 -8.44 26.83 -2.87
N LEU A 256 -8.10 27.71 -1.93
CA LEU A 256 -8.90 28.91 -1.63
C LEU A 256 -8.48 30.08 -2.53
N GLU A 257 -9.31 31.15 -2.54
CA GLU A 257 -9.15 32.32 -3.40
C GLU A 257 -7.82 33.06 -3.20
N ASP A 258 -7.33 33.09 -1.96
CA ASP A 258 -6.08 33.76 -1.54
C ASP A 258 -4.82 32.88 -1.64
N ALA A 259 -4.94 31.65 -2.16
CA ALA A 259 -3.80 30.76 -2.30
C ALA A 259 -2.83 31.22 -3.41
N ASP A 260 -1.55 30.88 -3.24
CA ASP A 260 -0.57 30.90 -4.32
C ASP A 260 -0.91 29.77 -5.31
N ILE A 261 -1.71 30.10 -6.34
CA ILE A 261 -2.28 29.13 -7.28
C ILE A 261 -1.23 28.27 -7.97
N PRO A 262 -0.13 28.84 -8.54
CA PRO A 262 0.91 28.03 -9.18
C PRO A 262 1.50 26.98 -8.24
N LYS A 263 1.81 27.37 -7.01
CA LYS A 263 2.38 26.48 -6.01
C LYS A 263 1.37 25.43 -5.55
N ALA A 264 0.12 25.84 -5.26
CA ALA A 264 -0.92 24.93 -4.77
C ALA A 264 -1.32 23.88 -5.81
N VAL A 265 -1.40 24.26 -7.10
CA VAL A 265 -1.67 23.34 -8.21
C VAL A 265 -0.52 22.37 -8.40
N ALA A 266 0.72 22.84 -8.47
CA ALA A 266 1.89 21.98 -8.66
C ALA A 266 2.05 20.97 -7.51
N ASP A 267 1.90 21.39 -6.25
CA ASP A 267 1.95 20.51 -5.06
C ASP A 267 0.80 19.50 -5.05
N GLY A 268 -0.42 19.94 -5.38
CA GLY A 268 -1.59 19.07 -5.50
C GLY A 268 -1.41 18.00 -6.59
N MET A 269 -0.85 18.37 -7.74
CA MET A 269 -0.56 17.44 -8.83
C MET A 269 0.54 16.43 -8.45
N PHE A 270 1.59 16.88 -7.78
CA PHE A 270 2.61 15.97 -7.24
C PHE A 270 1.98 14.93 -6.30
N LYS A 271 1.12 15.35 -5.36
CA LYS A 271 0.42 14.47 -4.42
C LYS A 271 -0.63 13.58 -5.10
N CYS A 272 -1.18 14.01 -6.24
CA CYS A 272 -2.07 13.19 -7.06
C CYS A 272 -1.30 12.12 -7.84
N TYR A 273 -0.15 12.46 -8.39
CA TYR A 273 0.58 11.60 -9.33
C TYR A 273 1.72 10.78 -8.69
N LEU A 274 2.08 11.04 -7.43
CA LEU A 274 3.07 10.24 -6.73
C LEU A 274 2.71 8.74 -6.82
N ASN A 275 3.71 7.89 -7.10
CA ASN A 275 3.51 6.46 -7.38
C ASN A 275 2.53 6.20 -8.54
N THR A 276 2.55 7.08 -9.53
CA THR A 276 1.63 7.02 -10.69
C THR A 276 0.14 7.05 -10.28
N GLY A 277 -0.17 7.79 -9.19
CA GLY A 277 -1.51 7.89 -8.63
C GLY A 277 -2.00 6.65 -7.87
N GLN A 278 -1.15 5.66 -7.67
CA GLN A 278 -1.47 4.40 -6.99
C GLN A 278 -1.34 4.54 -5.46
N THR A 279 -1.99 5.55 -4.91
CA THR A 279 -1.88 5.96 -3.49
C THR A 279 -3.26 6.21 -2.92
N CYS A 280 -3.59 5.55 -1.81
CA CYS A 280 -4.90 5.67 -1.15
C CYS A 280 -5.24 7.09 -0.69
N SER A 281 -4.23 7.89 -0.36
CA SER A 281 -4.34 9.29 0.05
C SER A 281 -4.10 10.29 -1.11
N ALA A 282 -4.05 9.84 -2.37
CA ALA A 282 -3.82 10.70 -3.53
C ALA A 282 -4.89 11.82 -3.63
N LEU A 283 -4.45 13.05 -3.83
CA LEU A 283 -5.33 14.23 -3.93
C LEU A 283 -5.96 14.31 -5.33
N THR A 284 -6.83 13.35 -5.64
CA THR A 284 -7.38 13.16 -7.00
C THR A 284 -8.54 14.08 -7.34
N ARG A 285 -9.11 14.81 -6.37
CA ARG A 285 -10.08 15.88 -6.57
C ARG A 285 -9.44 17.22 -6.21
N MET A 286 -9.22 18.09 -7.20
CA MET A 286 -8.75 19.45 -6.97
C MET A 286 -9.95 20.40 -7.03
N VAL A 287 -10.35 20.93 -5.89
CA VAL A 287 -11.52 21.79 -5.72
C VAL A 287 -11.07 23.25 -5.72
N VAL A 288 -11.50 24.03 -6.72
CA VAL A 288 -10.91 25.36 -7.02
C VAL A 288 -11.96 26.45 -7.19
N PRO A 289 -11.67 27.73 -6.86
CA PRO A 289 -12.59 28.81 -7.13
C PRO A 289 -12.94 28.91 -8.63
N ARG A 290 -14.22 29.04 -8.96
CA ARG A 290 -14.65 29.18 -10.36
C ARG A 290 -14.00 30.39 -11.06
N SER A 291 -13.78 31.47 -10.33
CA SER A 291 -13.08 32.69 -10.79
C SER A 291 -11.64 32.42 -11.26
N ARG A 292 -10.99 31.38 -10.72
CA ARG A 292 -9.59 31.03 -11.02
C ARG A 292 -9.46 29.78 -11.89
N LEU A 293 -10.58 29.17 -12.35
CA LEU A 293 -10.57 27.89 -13.06
C LEU A 293 -9.66 27.89 -14.30
N SER A 294 -9.73 28.91 -15.16
CA SER A 294 -8.91 28.97 -16.37
C SER A 294 -7.42 29.03 -16.05
N GLU A 295 -7.03 29.80 -15.03
CA GLU A 295 -5.64 29.89 -14.57
C GLU A 295 -5.15 28.53 -14.04
N VAL A 296 -5.97 27.84 -13.25
CA VAL A 296 -5.65 26.50 -12.73
C VAL A 296 -5.48 25.48 -13.87
N GLU A 297 -6.33 25.55 -14.89
CA GLU A 297 -6.25 24.67 -16.07
C GLU A 297 -4.94 24.86 -16.84
N ASP A 298 -4.57 26.12 -17.12
CA ASP A 298 -3.33 26.45 -17.84
C ASP A 298 -2.10 25.94 -17.06
N ILE A 299 -2.07 26.15 -15.73
CA ILE A 299 -1.00 25.66 -14.85
C ILE A 299 -0.98 24.14 -14.80
N ALA A 300 -2.15 23.48 -14.69
CA ALA A 300 -2.24 22.04 -14.63
C ALA A 300 -1.72 21.39 -15.93
N VAL A 301 -2.08 21.92 -17.09
CA VAL A 301 -1.56 21.46 -18.39
C VAL A 301 -0.04 21.61 -18.46
N ALA A 302 0.48 22.78 -18.12
CA ALA A 302 1.92 23.04 -18.11
C ALA A 302 2.67 22.11 -17.13
N THR A 303 2.14 21.92 -15.94
CA THR A 303 2.73 21.08 -14.89
C THR A 303 2.71 19.60 -15.27
N SER A 304 1.68 19.13 -15.98
CA SER A 304 1.56 17.73 -16.44
C SER A 304 2.74 17.27 -17.29
N ALA A 305 3.36 18.16 -18.05
CA ALA A 305 4.53 17.85 -18.87
C ALA A 305 5.73 17.35 -18.03
N GLY A 306 5.85 17.78 -16.77
CA GLY A 306 6.88 17.32 -15.83
C GLY A 306 6.63 15.92 -15.25
N PHE A 307 5.44 15.35 -15.50
CA PHE A 307 5.04 14.02 -15.02
C PHE A 307 4.91 12.98 -16.14
N MET A 308 5.45 13.26 -17.35
CA MET A 308 5.46 12.22 -18.39
C MET A 308 6.24 11.00 -17.89
N PRO A 309 5.64 9.79 -17.93
CA PRO A 309 6.26 8.60 -17.36
C PRO A 309 7.52 8.21 -18.13
N SER A 310 8.42 7.51 -17.46
CA SER A 310 9.59 6.89 -18.06
C SER A 310 9.81 5.49 -17.47
N ASP A 311 10.76 4.74 -18.05
CA ASP A 311 11.20 3.46 -17.47
C ASP A 311 11.58 3.66 -15.99
N PRO A 312 11.09 2.82 -15.06
CA PRO A 312 11.28 3.04 -13.63
C PRO A 312 12.72 2.81 -13.16
N ILE A 313 13.55 2.11 -13.95
CA ILE A 313 14.93 1.78 -13.58
C ILE A 313 15.92 2.76 -14.19
N THR A 314 15.77 3.07 -15.48
CA THR A 314 16.72 3.86 -16.26
C THR A 314 16.28 5.28 -16.54
N GLY A 315 15.00 5.58 -16.36
CA GLY A 315 14.41 6.87 -16.61
C GLY A 315 14.64 7.90 -15.51
N SER A 316 14.28 9.14 -15.76
CA SER A 316 14.45 10.27 -14.84
C SER A 316 13.14 10.96 -14.44
N SER A 317 12.00 10.40 -14.84
CA SER A 317 10.68 10.93 -14.50
C SER A 317 10.33 10.73 -13.02
N LEU A 318 9.36 11.54 -12.54
CA LEU A 318 8.77 11.40 -11.21
C LEU A 318 7.73 10.28 -11.12
N ILE A 319 7.24 9.79 -12.27
CA ILE A 319 6.29 8.68 -12.34
C ILE A 319 6.75 7.62 -13.35
N GLY A 320 6.33 6.40 -13.12
CA GLY A 320 6.60 5.24 -13.96
C GLY A 320 5.32 4.61 -14.52
N PRO A 321 5.35 3.31 -14.82
CA PRO A 321 4.16 2.56 -15.22
C PRO A 321 3.19 2.34 -14.05
N LEU A 322 2.00 1.84 -14.37
CA LEU A 322 1.11 1.19 -13.41
C LEU A 322 1.60 -0.23 -13.11
N VAL A 323 1.12 -0.80 -12.02
CA VAL A 323 1.62 -2.10 -11.51
C VAL A 323 1.32 -3.29 -12.43
N SER A 324 0.24 -3.25 -13.21
CA SER A 324 -0.22 -4.40 -14.01
C SER A 324 -1.12 -3.99 -15.17
N ALA A 325 -1.30 -4.91 -16.13
CA ALA A 325 -2.24 -4.74 -17.25
C ALA A 325 -3.69 -4.54 -16.76
N VAL A 326 -4.09 -5.24 -15.71
CA VAL A 326 -5.43 -5.11 -15.11
C VAL A 326 -5.64 -3.69 -14.57
N GLN A 327 -4.64 -3.14 -13.88
CA GLN A 327 -4.72 -1.78 -13.37
C GLN A 327 -4.67 -0.75 -14.49
N GLN A 328 -3.84 -0.95 -15.51
CA GLN A 328 -3.80 -0.09 -16.70
C GLN A 328 -5.16 -0.03 -17.40
N GLN A 329 -5.78 -1.18 -17.63
CA GLN A 329 -7.10 -1.22 -18.27
C GLN A 329 -8.15 -0.53 -17.40
N ARG A 330 -8.15 -0.76 -16.09
CA ARG A 330 -9.04 -0.08 -15.15
C ARG A 330 -8.92 1.45 -15.25
N VAL A 331 -7.71 1.99 -15.27
CA VAL A 331 -7.47 3.44 -15.37
C VAL A 331 -7.99 3.98 -16.71
N ARG A 332 -7.72 3.27 -17.83
CA ARG A 332 -8.22 3.64 -19.15
C ARG A 332 -9.76 3.64 -19.21
N ASP A 333 -10.41 2.66 -18.59
CA ASP A 333 -11.87 2.60 -18.50
C ASP A 333 -12.45 3.80 -17.77
N TYR A 334 -11.83 4.23 -16.66
CA TYR A 334 -12.26 5.44 -15.95
C TYR A 334 -12.02 6.72 -16.75
N ILE A 335 -10.93 6.81 -17.52
CA ILE A 335 -10.69 7.96 -18.40
C ILE A 335 -11.79 8.05 -19.45
N ASN A 336 -12.11 6.93 -20.12
CA ASN A 336 -13.21 6.87 -21.09
C ASN A 336 -14.55 7.23 -20.42
N LYS A 337 -14.81 6.71 -19.22
CA LYS A 337 -16.02 7.01 -18.46
C LYS A 337 -16.16 8.51 -18.17
N GLY A 338 -15.08 9.18 -17.79
CA GLY A 338 -15.06 10.63 -17.60
C GLY A 338 -15.41 11.40 -18.86
N ILE A 339 -14.88 10.98 -20.02
CA ILE A 339 -15.19 11.57 -21.33
C ILE A 339 -16.67 11.35 -21.67
N ASP A 340 -17.18 10.12 -21.50
CA ASP A 340 -18.57 9.77 -21.82
C ASP A 340 -19.58 10.50 -20.95
N GLU A 341 -19.22 10.81 -19.70
CA GLU A 341 -20.04 11.60 -18.75
C GLU A 341 -19.96 13.11 -19.02
N GLY A 342 -19.11 13.53 -19.97
CA GLY A 342 -18.99 14.93 -20.41
C GLY A 342 -18.00 15.77 -19.63
N ALA A 343 -17.09 15.17 -18.86
CA ALA A 343 -15.96 15.88 -18.29
C ALA A 343 -15.00 16.33 -19.39
N ARG A 344 -14.46 17.53 -19.28
CA ARG A 344 -13.54 18.08 -20.29
C ARG A 344 -12.13 17.54 -20.03
N LEU A 345 -11.65 16.64 -20.90
CA LEU A 345 -10.26 16.19 -20.90
C LEU A 345 -9.37 17.34 -21.41
N ILE A 346 -8.43 17.84 -20.57
CA ILE A 346 -7.57 18.97 -20.93
C ILE A 346 -6.12 18.56 -21.22
N CYS A 347 -5.68 17.40 -20.70
CA CYS A 347 -4.43 16.77 -21.13
C CYS A 347 -4.42 15.26 -20.79
N GLY A 348 -3.51 14.51 -21.40
CA GLY A 348 -3.37 13.07 -21.21
C GLY A 348 -4.40 12.25 -22.01
N GLY A 349 -4.94 11.20 -21.40
CA GLY A 349 -5.92 10.31 -22.02
C GLY A 349 -5.44 8.86 -22.08
N VAL A 350 -6.12 8.04 -22.91
CA VAL A 350 -5.91 6.58 -22.95
C VAL A 350 -4.75 6.12 -23.83
N THR A 351 -4.24 7.00 -24.71
CA THR A 351 -3.12 6.66 -25.59
C THR A 351 -1.83 6.46 -24.79
N PRO A 352 -1.08 5.39 -25.03
CA PRO A 352 0.23 5.23 -24.39
C PRO A 352 1.14 6.40 -24.72
N PRO A 353 2.07 6.79 -23.81
CA PRO A 353 3.12 7.73 -24.15
C PRO A 353 3.99 7.19 -25.31
N GLU A 354 4.48 8.08 -26.18
CA GLU A 354 5.35 7.71 -27.31
C GLU A 354 6.61 6.97 -26.82
N GLY A 355 6.93 5.83 -27.42
CA GLY A 355 8.06 4.98 -27.06
C GLY A 355 7.88 4.15 -25.78
N LEU A 356 6.66 4.14 -25.21
CA LEU A 356 6.30 3.37 -24.02
C LEU A 356 5.01 2.55 -24.27
N GLU A 357 4.92 1.95 -25.46
CA GLU A 357 3.80 1.11 -25.87
C GLU A 357 3.83 -0.27 -25.17
N GLU A 358 5.03 -0.73 -24.81
CA GLU A 358 5.23 -1.90 -23.97
C GLU A 358 5.14 -1.52 -22.49
N GLY A 359 4.70 -2.46 -21.65
CA GLY A 359 4.48 -2.20 -20.23
C GLY A 359 3.15 -1.50 -19.94
N PHE A 360 2.99 -1.05 -18.69
CA PHE A 360 1.66 -0.63 -18.21
C PHE A 360 1.53 0.90 -18.04
N TYR A 361 2.05 1.66 -19.01
CA TYR A 361 2.08 3.12 -18.94
C TYR A 361 0.74 3.76 -19.27
N VAL A 362 0.42 4.85 -18.56
CA VAL A 362 -0.69 5.77 -18.81
C VAL A 362 -0.19 7.20 -18.64
N GLN A 363 -0.62 8.09 -19.54
CA GLN A 363 -0.26 9.51 -19.46
C GLN A 363 -0.89 10.17 -18.23
N PRO A 364 -0.21 11.15 -17.58
CA PRO A 364 -0.84 12.00 -16.59
C PRO A 364 -2.04 12.70 -17.22
N THR A 365 -3.21 12.49 -16.63
CA THR A 365 -4.49 12.85 -17.20
C THR A 365 -5.19 13.86 -16.32
N VAL A 366 -5.70 14.95 -16.91
CA VAL A 366 -6.45 15.97 -16.18
C VAL A 366 -7.82 16.18 -16.82
N PHE A 367 -8.84 16.10 -16.01
CA PHE A 367 -10.19 16.51 -16.34
C PHE A 367 -10.54 17.82 -15.66
N SER A 368 -11.26 18.70 -16.36
CA SER A 368 -11.77 19.95 -15.83
C SER A 368 -13.28 20.08 -16.01
N GLY A 369 -13.90 20.96 -15.22
CA GLY A 369 -15.33 21.13 -15.20
C GLY A 369 -16.06 19.85 -14.74
N VAL A 370 -15.40 19.07 -13.90
CA VAL A 370 -15.98 17.83 -13.36
C VAL A 370 -17.09 18.18 -12.38
N ARG A 371 -18.23 17.51 -12.54
CA ARG A 371 -19.35 17.61 -11.59
C ARG A 371 -19.25 16.52 -10.53
N THR A 372 -19.82 16.76 -9.37
CA THR A 372 -19.76 15.83 -8.21
C THR A 372 -20.49 14.51 -8.48
N ASP A 373 -21.48 14.49 -9.39
CA ASP A 373 -22.23 13.29 -9.78
C ASP A 373 -21.50 12.37 -10.78
N MET A 374 -20.37 12.82 -11.34
CA MET A 374 -19.60 12.03 -12.29
C MET A 374 -18.82 10.90 -11.59
N THR A 375 -18.70 9.76 -12.26
CA THR A 375 -17.97 8.58 -11.74
C THR A 375 -16.54 8.92 -11.35
N ILE A 376 -15.83 9.74 -12.15
CA ILE A 376 -14.45 10.15 -11.87
C ILE A 376 -14.31 11.10 -10.67
N ALA A 377 -15.42 11.71 -10.19
CA ALA A 377 -15.44 12.50 -8.96
C ALA A 377 -15.73 11.64 -7.71
N GLN A 378 -16.43 10.52 -7.88
CA GLN A 378 -16.92 9.68 -6.80
C GLN A 378 -16.07 8.42 -6.56
N GLU A 379 -15.55 7.79 -7.60
CA GLU A 379 -14.86 6.51 -7.48
C GLU A 379 -13.34 6.64 -7.50
N GLU A 380 -12.68 5.77 -6.75
CA GLU A 380 -11.22 5.66 -6.70
C GLU A 380 -10.69 5.02 -8.00
N ILE A 381 -9.95 5.79 -8.80
CA ILE A 381 -9.35 5.33 -10.06
C ILE A 381 -8.07 4.52 -9.79
N PHE A 382 -7.24 5.01 -8.87
CA PHE A 382 -5.95 4.46 -8.49
C PHE A 382 -4.93 4.50 -9.64
N GLY A 383 -4.84 5.67 -10.29
CA GLY A 383 -3.97 5.97 -11.42
C GLY A 383 -3.75 7.47 -11.56
N PRO A 384 -2.95 7.92 -12.55
CA PRO A 384 -2.53 9.32 -12.67
C PRO A 384 -3.64 10.17 -13.33
N VAL A 385 -4.80 10.29 -12.66
CA VAL A 385 -5.98 11.00 -13.15
C VAL A 385 -6.45 12.01 -12.12
N LEU A 386 -6.40 13.29 -12.47
CA LEU A 386 -6.84 14.42 -11.67
C LEU A 386 -8.20 14.95 -12.16
N SER A 387 -9.12 15.19 -11.25
CA SER A 387 -10.42 15.82 -11.50
C SER A 387 -10.45 17.23 -10.89
N ILE A 388 -10.53 18.27 -11.73
CA ILE A 388 -10.69 19.67 -11.29
C ILE A 388 -12.19 19.97 -11.19
N ILE A 389 -12.63 20.38 -10.00
CA ILE A 389 -14.02 20.65 -9.65
C ILE A 389 -14.14 22.12 -9.23
N PRO A 390 -14.86 22.99 -9.97
CA PRO A 390 -15.02 24.38 -9.60
C PRO A 390 -16.08 24.56 -8.51
N TYR A 391 -15.86 25.53 -7.62
CA TYR A 391 -16.83 25.94 -6.60
C TYR A 391 -17.03 27.47 -6.63
N ASP A 392 -18.15 27.95 -6.07
CA ASP A 392 -18.50 29.38 -6.01
C ASP A 392 -18.37 29.96 -4.59
N THR A 393 -18.51 29.16 -3.53
CA THR A 393 -18.32 29.57 -2.12
C THR A 393 -17.51 28.55 -1.34
N GLU A 394 -16.89 28.95 -0.21
CA GLU A 394 -16.13 28.03 0.65
C GLU A 394 -17.02 26.94 1.24
N GLU A 395 -18.28 27.25 1.54
CA GLU A 395 -19.25 26.26 2.01
C GLU A 395 -19.51 25.18 0.94
N GLU A 396 -19.61 25.58 -0.32
CA GLU A 396 -19.71 24.64 -1.44
C GLU A 396 -18.45 23.78 -1.59
N ALA A 397 -17.26 24.37 -1.45
CA ALA A 397 -16.01 23.61 -1.48
C ALA A 397 -15.95 22.53 -0.39
N ILE A 398 -16.38 22.87 0.82
CA ILE A 398 -16.48 21.91 1.94
C ILE A 398 -17.53 20.84 1.64
N ALA A 399 -18.68 21.21 1.08
CA ALA A 399 -19.72 20.27 0.69
C ALA A 399 -19.22 19.28 -0.37
N ILE A 400 -18.54 19.78 -1.43
CA ILE A 400 -17.92 18.96 -2.47
C ILE A 400 -16.87 17.99 -1.87
N ALA A 401 -16.04 18.47 -0.94
CA ALA A 401 -15.02 17.63 -0.31
C ALA A 401 -15.62 16.46 0.46
N ASN A 402 -16.76 16.70 1.14
CA ASN A 402 -17.48 15.69 1.93
C ASN A 402 -18.46 14.83 1.11
N ASP A 403 -18.77 15.19 -0.13
CA ASP A 403 -19.62 14.42 -1.04
C ASP A 403 -18.87 13.24 -1.64
N SER A 404 -18.66 12.20 -0.84
CA SER A 404 -17.92 10.98 -1.20
C SER A 404 -18.34 9.81 -0.32
N ASN A 405 -18.26 8.61 -0.87
CA ASN A 405 -18.48 7.36 -0.13
C ASN A 405 -17.26 6.86 0.66
N TYR A 406 -16.18 7.66 0.69
CA TYR A 406 -14.89 7.35 1.31
C TYR A 406 -14.66 8.18 2.58
#